data_e667e37d3546e26a5443e5a6ac0f91df
#
_entry.id   e667e37d3546e26a5443e5a6ac0f91df
#
_cell.length_a   1.000
_cell.length_b   1.000
_cell.length_c   1.000
_cell.angle_alpha   90.00
_cell.angle_beta   90.00
_cell.angle_gamma   90.00
#
_symmetry.space_group_name_H-M   'P 1'
#
loop_
_entity.id
_entity.type
_entity.pdbx_description
1 polymer ?
#
loop_
_entity_poly.entity_id
_entity_poly.type
_entity_poly.pdbx_seq_one_letter_code
_entity_poly.pdbx_strand_id
1 'polypeptide(L)'
;MTYSIVARDPETGQLGVAVQSHWFSVGSVVSWAEAGVGAVATQSFAERSYGPLGLELMRRGRSAPQALETLVHADEHEAVRQVAFVDANGEVAVHTGTDCIREFGHATGPGFSVQANMMERSTVWDAMAAAYAGATGDLPERLLAALRAAQAEGGDIRGMQSAAIVVVEAEPTGAEWTDRPLELRVEDHPAPVDELARLVRLWRAYGHSEQAELREIEDLEGALRERELALEIEPDHPEIAFWAAVAMAQAGRLDDARRIVGVAHAARPGWSELLRRVVADGQVELSDDAMSALLDDAGR
;
A
#
# COMPACT_ATOMS: atom_id res chain seq x y z
N MET A 1 -5.23 5.62 20.09
CA MET A 1 -5.06 6.92 19.41
C MET A 1 -4.62 6.65 18.01
N THR A 2 -5.21 7.31 17.05
CA THR A 2 -5.10 6.83 15.68
C THR A 2 -5.62 7.90 14.75
N TYR A 3 -5.02 8.03 13.60
CA TYR A 3 -5.63 8.71 12.47
C TYR A 3 -5.69 7.79 11.26
N SER A 4 -6.77 7.85 10.51
CA SER A 4 -7.03 6.97 9.38
C SER A 4 -7.87 7.65 8.31
N ILE A 5 -7.90 7.04 7.15
CA ILE A 5 -8.72 7.40 6.01
C ILE A 5 -9.34 6.15 5.41
N VAL A 6 -10.61 6.23 5.02
CA VAL A 6 -11.25 5.29 4.09
C VAL A 6 -11.62 6.06 2.83
N ALA A 7 -11.42 5.46 1.67
CA ALA A 7 -11.70 6.13 0.41
C ALA A 7 -12.06 5.16 -0.72
N ARG A 8 -12.85 5.68 -1.67
CA ARG A 8 -13.07 5.10 -3.00
C ARG A 8 -12.46 6.02 -4.04
N ASP A 9 -11.68 5.47 -4.93
CA ASP A 9 -11.15 6.21 -6.08
C ASP A 9 -12.28 6.44 -7.11
N PRO A 10 -12.55 7.69 -7.52
CA PRO A 10 -13.64 7.98 -8.46
C PRO A 10 -13.34 7.49 -9.90
N GLU A 11 -12.07 7.34 -10.28
CA GLU A 11 -11.66 6.96 -11.64
C GLU A 11 -11.59 5.44 -11.80
N THR A 12 -10.94 4.76 -10.87
CA THR A 12 -10.73 3.30 -10.92
C THR A 12 -11.82 2.51 -10.22
N GLY A 13 -12.53 3.12 -9.28
CA GLY A 13 -13.48 2.45 -8.40
C GLY A 13 -12.83 1.66 -7.26
N GLN A 14 -11.51 1.57 -7.20
CA GLN A 14 -10.79 0.91 -6.11
C GLN A 14 -11.17 1.48 -4.75
N LEU A 15 -11.17 0.64 -3.74
CA LEU A 15 -11.47 0.99 -2.35
C LEU A 15 -10.23 0.83 -1.49
N GLY A 16 -10.02 1.74 -0.55
CA GLY A 16 -8.83 1.68 0.29
C GLY A 16 -9.01 2.21 1.69
N VAL A 17 -8.12 1.80 2.56
CA VAL A 17 -7.99 2.26 3.94
C VAL A 17 -6.52 2.41 4.28
N ALA A 18 -6.16 3.53 4.91
CA ALA A 18 -4.83 3.73 5.46
C ALA A 18 -4.91 4.27 6.89
N VAL A 19 -3.94 3.90 7.72
CA VAL A 19 -3.95 4.20 9.16
C VAL A 19 -2.54 4.33 9.71
N GLN A 20 -2.38 5.20 10.70
CA GLN A 20 -1.22 5.27 11.60
C GLN A 20 -1.69 5.33 13.06
N SER A 21 -0.91 4.76 13.96
CA SER A 21 -1.15 4.83 15.41
C SER A 21 0.13 4.63 16.22
N HIS A 22 0.16 5.20 17.41
CA HIS A 22 1.10 4.76 18.46
C HIS A 22 0.55 3.50 19.17
N TRP A 23 0.38 2.46 18.38
CA TRP A 23 -0.11 1.14 18.78
C TRP A 23 0.60 0.08 17.95
N PHE A 24 1.04 -1.01 18.59
CA PHE A 24 1.68 -2.11 17.86
C PHE A 24 0.72 -2.74 16.85
N SER A 25 1.18 -2.88 15.59
CA SER A 25 0.43 -3.60 14.55
C SER A 25 -1.00 -3.07 14.30
N VAL A 26 -1.14 -1.74 14.15
CA VAL A 26 -2.46 -1.09 14.01
C VAL A 26 -3.27 -1.63 12.83
N GLY A 27 -2.61 -2.02 11.75
CA GLY A 27 -3.26 -2.59 10.57
C GLY A 27 -4.03 -3.88 10.84
N SER A 28 -3.66 -4.65 11.87
CA SER A 28 -4.38 -5.86 12.27
C SER A 28 -5.70 -5.60 13.00
N VAL A 29 -5.95 -4.33 13.36
CA VAL A 29 -7.09 -3.92 14.17
C VAL A 29 -8.04 -3.02 13.40
N VAL A 30 -7.49 -2.01 12.71
CA VAL A 30 -8.24 -0.87 12.19
C VAL A 30 -8.69 -1.08 10.76
N SER A 31 -7.86 -1.69 9.90
CA SER A 31 -8.01 -1.69 8.45
C SER A 31 -8.78 -2.90 7.93
N TRP A 32 -9.89 -2.66 7.24
CA TRP A 32 -10.72 -3.69 6.62
C TRP A 32 -11.18 -3.23 5.24
N ALA A 33 -11.06 -4.08 4.23
CA ALA A 33 -11.54 -3.78 2.88
C ALA A 33 -11.88 -5.07 2.13
N GLU A 34 -12.84 -4.97 1.21
CA GLU A 34 -13.30 -6.06 0.35
C GLU A 34 -13.67 -5.52 -1.03
N ALA A 35 -13.15 -6.18 -2.08
CA ALA A 35 -13.39 -5.81 -3.48
C ALA A 35 -14.88 -5.79 -3.82
N GLY A 36 -15.33 -4.73 -4.48
CA GLY A 36 -16.73 -4.55 -4.86
C GLY A 36 -17.70 -4.30 -3.71
N VAL A 37 -17.22 -4.19 -2.46
CA VAL A 37 -18.07 -4.05 -1.27
C VAL A 37 -17.80 -2.73 -0.55
N GLY A 38 -16.58 -2.51 -0.04
CA GLY A 38 -16.30 -1.32 0.73
C GLY A 38 -14.97 -1.36 1.48
N ALA A 39 -14.70 -0.27 2.21
CA ALA A 39 -13.59 -0.17 3.16
C ALA A 39 -14.08 0.39 4.50
N VAL A 40 -13.48 -0.10 5.58
CA VAL A 40 -13.83 0.21 6.97
C VAL A 40 -12.57 0.53 7.77
N ALA A 41 -12.64 1.57 8.60
CA ALA A 41 -11.68 1.85 9.64
C ALA A 41 -12.40 1.89 10.99
N THR A 42 -11.98 1.07 11.97
CA THR A 42 -12.50 1.07 13.34
C THR A 42 -11.39 1.35 14.34
N GLN A 43 -11.52 2.41 15.12
CA GLN A 43 -10.45 2.94 15.98
C GLN A 43 -10.98 3.57 17.27
N SER A 44 -10.13 4.30 18.01
CA SER A 44 -10.32 4.77 19.39
C SER A 44 -10.30 3.58 20.36
N PHE A 45 -11.33 3.33 21.13
CA PHE A 45 -11.50 2.02 21.78
C PHE A 45 -12.08 1.07 20.71
N ALA A 46 -11.18 0.53 19.89
CA ALA A 46 -11.57 -0.19 18.69
C ALA A 46 -12.38 -1.46 18.98
N GLU A 47 -13.55 -1.55 18.37
CA GLU A 47 -14.32 -2.80 18.31
C GLU A 47 -14.13 -3.41 16.91
N ARG A 48 -13.37 -4.51 16.84
CA ARG A 48 -12.96 -5.10 15.56
C ARG A 48 -14.13 -5.65 14.74
N SER A 49 -15.22 -6.00 15.39
CA SER A 49 -16.41 -6.54 14.72
C SER A 49 -17.05 -5.59 13.72
N TYR A 50 -16.83 -4.27 13.88
CA TYR A 50 -17.29 -3.29 12.88
C TYR A 50 -16.71 -3.55 11.48
N GLY A 51 -15.48 -4.08 11.38
CA GLY A 51 -14.87 -4.43 10.11
C GLY A 51 -15.66 -5.51 9.36
N PRO A 52 -15.62 -6.79 9.82
CA PRO A 52 -16.26 -7.88 9.11
C PRO A 52 -17.80 -7.75 9.06
N LEU A 53 -18.44 -7.25 10.12
CA LEU A 53 -19.92 -7.09 10.12
C LEU A 53 -20.35 -5.92 9.22
N GLY A 54 -19.59 -4.83 9.17
CA GLY A 54 -19.84 -3.71 8.26
C GLY A 54 -19.74 -4.14 6.80
N LEU A 55 -18.66 -4.83 6.44
CA LEU A 55 -18.48 -5.40 5.10
C LEU A 55 -19.61 -6.39 4.75
N GLU A 56 -20.01 -7.26 5.68
CA GLU A 56 -21.12 -8.19 5.46
C GLU A 56 -22.46 -7.48 5.21
N LEU A 57 -22.77 -6.42 5.95
CA LEU A 57 -23.97 -5.61 5.72
C LEU A 57 -23.95 -4.94 4.35
N MET A 58 -22.80 -4.35 3.97
CA MET A 58 -22.62 -3.71 2.65
C MET A 58 -22.69 -4.74 1.52
N ARG A 59 -22.10 -5.93 1.67
CA ARG A 59 -22.21 -7.05 0.71
C ARG A 59 -23.66 -7.50 0.51
N ARG A 60 -24.49 -7.39 1.53
CA ARG A 60 -25.94 -7.66 1.47
C ARG A 60 -26.76 -6.49 0.93
N GLY A 61 -26.14 -5.46 0.38
CA GLY A 61 -26.79 -4.32 -0.28
C GLY A 61 -27.21 -3.19 0.66
N ARG A 62 -26.69 -3.13 1.89
CA ARG A 62 -26.84 -1.93 2.71
C ARG A 62 -25.79 -0.91 2.27
N SER A 63 -26.19 0.39 2.20
CA SER A 63 -25.21 1.44 1.99
C SER A 63 -24.34 1.63 3.24
N ALA A 64 -23.17 2.29 3.08
CA ALA A 64 -22.26 2.57 4.20
C ALA A 64 -22.97 3.27 5.37
N PRO A 65 -23.85 4.31 5.15
CA PRO A 65 -24.65 4.89 6.22
C PRO A 65 -25.57 3.91 6.94
N GLN A 66 -26.29 3.07 6.19
CA GLN A 66 -27.21 2.07 6.78
C GLN A 66 -26.48 0.99 7.58
N ALA A 67 -25.32 0.54 7.08
CA ALA A 67 -24.49 -0.46 7.74
C ALA A 67 -23.92 0.09 9.05
N LEU A 68 -23.35 1.29 9.02
CA LEU A 68 -22.78 1.94 10.21
C LEU A 68 -23.85 2.23 11.27
N GLU A 69 -24.97 2.83 10.87
CA GLU A 69 -26.10 3.11 11.80
C GLU A 69 -26.57 1.85 12.51
N THR A 70 -26.70 0.72 11.77
CA THR A 70 -27.10 -0.56 12.33
C THR A 70 -26.15 -1.03 13.42
N LEU A 71 -24.84 -0.95 13.20
CA LEU A 71 -23.84 -1.42 14.15
C LEU A 71 -23.67 -0.48 15.34
N VAL A 72 -23.69 0.83 15.12
CA VAL A 72 -23.62 1.84 16.21
C VAL A 72 -24.83 1.70 17.14
N HIS A 73 -26.04 1.50 16.58
CA HIS A 73 -27.24 1.31 17.41
C HIS A 73 -27.20 0.06 18.27
N ALA A 74 -26.46 -0.97 17.85
CA ALA A 74 -26.32 -2.21 18.58
C ALA A 74 -25.15 -2.22 19.60
N ASP A 75 -24.25 -1.21 19.55
CA ASP A 75 -23.08 -1.12 20.45
C ASP A 75 -23.41 -0.28 21.69
N GLU A 76 -23.51 -0.89 22.85
CA GLU A 76 -23.73 -0.22 24.13
C GLU A 76 -22.58 0.75 24.52
N HIS A 77 -21.44 0.66 23.83
CA HIS A 77 -20.26 1.48 24.06
C HIS A 77 -19.90 2.41 22.90
N GLU A 78 -20.89 2.76 22.05
CA GLU A 78 -20.69 3.58 20.86
C GLU A 78 -20.00 4.93 21.17
N ALA A 79 -20.25 5.48 22.35
CA ALA A 79 -19.69 6.78 22.79
C ALA A 79 -18.15 6.82 22.80
N VAL A 80 -17.46 5.69 22.90
CA VAL A 80 -15.98 5.61 22.87
C VAL A 80 -15.45 5.13 21.51
N ARG A 81 -16.30 4.86 20.50
CA ARG A 81 -15.89 4.36 19.18
C ARG A 81 -15.62 5.50 18.21
N GLN A 82 -14.71 5.24 17.27
CA GLN A 82 -14.56 6.09 16.08
C GLN A 82 -14.45 5.16 14.86
N VAL A 83 -15.44 5.22 13.99
CA VAL A 83 -15.60 4.26 12.89
C VAL A 83 -15.98 4.99 11.61
N ALA A 84 -15.37 4.62 10.49
CA ALA A 84 -15.70 5.15 9.17
C ALA A 84 -15.85 4.04 8.15
N PHE A 85 -16.85 4.20 7.28
CA PHE A 85 -17.18 3.29 6.18
C PHE A 85 -17.23 4.06 4.86
N VAL A 86 -16.80 3.41 3.80
CA VAL A 86 -17.12 3.80 2.41
C VAL A 86 -17.56 2.55 1.66
N ASP A 87 -18.64 2.64 0.90
CA ASP A 87 -19.13 1.52 0.08
C ASP A 87 -18.68 1.62 -1.38
N ALA A 88 -19.00 0.58 -2.18
CA ALA A 88 -18.66 0.49 -3.59
C ALA A 88 -19.29 1.60 -4.45
N ASN A 89 -20.35 2.28 -3.98
CA ASN A 89 -20.96 3.43 -4.67
C ASN A 89 -20.29 4.75 -4.29
N GLY A 90 -19.40 4.75 -3.28
CA GLY A 90 -18.75 5.94 -2.75
C GLY A 90 -19.60 6.67 -1.71
N GLU A 91 -20.68 6.05 -1.20
CA GLU A 91 -21.38 6.58 -0.04
C GLU A 91 -20.50 6.41 1.20
N VAL A 92 -20.45 7.45 2.02
CA VAL A 92 -19.56 7.54 3.18
C VAL A 92 -20.37 7.71 4.46
N ALA A 93 -19.94 7.02 5.51
CA ALA A 93 -20.46 7.23 6.85
C ALA A 93 -19.34 7.24 7.88
N VAL A 94 -19.49 8.08 8.90
CA VAL A 94 -18.53 8.17 10.01
C VAL A 94 -19.27 8.37 11.33
N HIS A 95 -18.83 7.67 12.35
CA HIS A 95 -19.23 7.86 13.74
C HIS A 95 -18.02 8.24 14.56
N THR A 96 -18.11 9.32 15.31
CA THR A 96 -17.13 9.72 16.34
C THR A 96 -17.87 9.93 17.64
N GLY A 97 -17.70 8.98 18.56
CA GLY A 97 -18.37 8.98 19.84
C GLY A 97 -17.89 10.13 20.73
N THR A 98 -18.80 10.62 21.57
CA THR A 98 -18.59 11.81 22.43
C THR A 98 -17.52 11.64 23.50
N ASP A 99 -17.21 10.39 23.86
CA ASP A 99 -16.25 10.02 24.88
C ASP A 99 -14.91 9.57 24.30
N CYS A 100 -14.68 9.79 23.00
CA CYS A 100 -13.34 9.69 22.39
C CYS A 100 -12.39 10.64 23.13
N ILE A 101 -11.10 10.23 23.27
CA ILE A 101 -10.11 11.05 23.97
C ILE A 101 -9.84 12.32 23.15
N ARG A 102 -9.86 13.47 23.83
CA ARG A 102 -9.80 14.82 23.26
C ARG A 102 -8.82 15.02 22.13
N GLU A 103 -9.04 16.07 21.37
CA GLU A 103 -8.49 16.31 20.05
C GLU A 103 -8.87 15.14 19.11
N PHE A 104 -10.18 14.97 19.00
CA PHE A 104 -10.82 14.02 18.09
C PHE A 104 -11.77 14.72 17.13
N GLY A 105 -11.92 14.15 15.96
CA GLY A 105 -12.84 14.64 14.93
C GLY A 105 -12.72 13.85 13.65
N HIS A 106 -13.48 14.27 12.67
CA HIS A 106 -13.48 13.73 11.33
C HIS A 106 -13.84 14.82 10.30
N ALA A 107 -13.48 14.55 9.06
CA ALA A 107 -13.96 15.31 7.91
C ALA A 107 -14.29 14.33 6.78
N THR A 108 -15.33 14.67 6.01
CA THR A 108 -15.78 13.86 4.89
C THR A 108 -15.74 14.66 3.59
N GLY A 109 -15.57 13.95 2.49
CA GLY A 109 -15.70 14.49 1.14
C GLY A 109 -16.29 13.44 0.21
N PRO A 110 -16.40 13.75 -1.09
CA PRO A 110 -16.91 12.80 -2.06
C PRO A 110 -16.09 11.52 -2.08
N GLY A 111 -16.68 10.39 -1.64
CA GLY A 111 -16.07 9.08 -1.63
C GLY A 111 -14.98 8.86 -0.57
N PHE A 112 -14.83 9.71 0.45
CA PHE A 112 -13.85 9.50 1.51
C PHE A 112 -14.26 10.05 2.87
N SER A 113 -13.69 9.47 3.92
CA SER A 113 -13.69 9.98 5.29
C SER A 113 -12.30 9.90 5.90
N VAL A 114 -11.89 10.98 6.56
CA VAL A 114 -10.72 11.02 7.45
C VAL A 114 -11.19 11.19 8.88
N GLN A 115 -10.58 10.48 9.80
CA GLN A 115 -10.92 10.52 11.23
C GLN A 115 -9.67 10.39 12.07
N ALA A 116 -9.67 11.11 13.20
CA ALA A 116 -8.56 11.13 14.12
C ALA A 116 -9.04 11.27 15.57
N ASN A 117 -8.30 10.71 16.52
CA ASN A 117 -8.57 10.85 17.95
C ASN A 117 -7.27 10.94 18.74
N MET A 118 -7.29 11.76 19.81
CA MET A 118 -6.15 12.02 20.70
C MET A 118 -4.94 12.59 19.94
N MET A 119 -5.21 13.54 19.06
CA MET A 119 -4.16 14.21 18.27
C MET A 119 -3.45 15.30 19.08
N GLU A 120 -2.33 15.77 18.55
CA GLU A 120 -1.61 16.95 19.06
C GLU A 120 -2.48 18.21 18.88
N ARG A 121 -3.24 18.31 17.78
CA ARG A 121 -4.06 19.46 17.41
C ARG A 121 -5.38 19.04 16.78
N SER A 122 -6.39 19.89 16.95
CA SER A 122 -7.71 19.75 16.31
C SER A 122 -7.73 20.06 14.80
N THR A 123 -6.61 20.41 14.21
CA THR A 123 -6.47 20.70 12.76
C THR A 123 -6.14 19.47 11.93
N VAL A 124 -5.81 18.32 12.55
CA VAL A 124 -5.29 17.11 11.90
C VAL A 124 -6.26 16.58 10.83
N TRP A 125 -7.52 16.38 11.14
CA TRP A 125 -8.47 15.78 10.17
C TRP A 125 -8.80 16.74 9.01
N ASP A 126 -8.83 18.06 9.23
CA ASP A 126 -9.02 19.03 8.15
C ASP A 126 -7.82 19.06 7.20
N ALA A 127 -6.58 18.97 7.74
CA ALA A 127 -5.37 18.87 6.95
C ALA A 127 -5.33 17.56 6.14
N MET A 128 -5.74 16.43 6.72
CA MET A 128 -5.87 15.14 6.02
C MET A 128 -6.85 15.23 4.85
N ALA A 129 -8.04 15.80 5.09
CA ALA A 129 -9.08 15.95 4.07
C ALA A 129 -8.60 16.84 2.92
N ALA A 130 -7.98 17.99 3.22
CA ALA A 130 -7.44 18.89 2.22
C ALA A 130 -6.32 18.23 1.40
N ALA A 131 -5.42 17.50 2.06
CA ALA A 131 -4.33 16.80 1.39
C ALA A 131 -4.85 15.69 0.47
N TYR A 132 -5.80 14.86 0.92
CA TYR A 132 -6.40 13.82 0.08
C TYR A 132 -7.11 14.38 -1.13
N ALA A 133 -7.93 15.43 -0.94
CA ALA A 133 -8.68 16.07 -2.02
C ALA A 133 -7.79 16.80 -3.05
N GLY A 134 -6.65 17.35 -2.61
CA GLY A 134 -5.69 18.04 -3.46
C GLY A 134 -4.61 17.15 -4.08
N ALA A 135 -4.46 15.89 -3.60
CA ALA A 135 -3.45 14.98 -4.10
C ALA A 135 -3.80 14.44 -5.50
N THR A 136 -2.77 14.22 -6.30
CA THR A 136 -2.82 13.56 -7.61
C THR A 136 -2.16 12.18 -7.52
N GLY A 137 -2.34 11.37 -8.56
CA GLY A 137 -1.82 10.00 -8.62
C GLY A 137 -2.85 8.96 -8.24
N ASP A 138 -2.40 7.73 -8.05
CA ASP A 138 -3.23 6.58 -7.71
C ASP A 138 -3.76 6.63 -6.27
N LEU A 139 -4.69 5.74 -5.94
CA LEU A 139 -5.30 5.69 -4.60
C LEU A 139 -4.26 5.53 -3.48
N PRO A 140 -3.24 4.64 -3.56
CA PRO A 140 -2.18 4.54 -2.56
C PRO A 140 -1.46 5.87 -2.27
N GLU A 141 -1.10 6.64 -3.29
CA GLU A 141 -0.41 7.92 -3.11
C GLU A 141 -1.30 8.95 -2.41
N ARG A 142 -2.56 9.02 -2.80
CA ARG A 142 -3.54 9.93 -2.19
C ARG A 142 -3.83 9.58 -0.72
N LEU A 143 -3.90 8.28 -0.39
CA LEU A 143 -4.03 7.79 0.99
C LEU A 143 -2.80 8.16 1.84
N LEU A 144 -1.58 7.98 1.28
CA LEU A 144 -0.34 8.38 1.93
C LEU A 144 -0.25 9.90 2.14
N ALA A 145 -0.73 10.70 1.20
CA ALA A 145 -0.77 12.16 1.33
C ALA A 145 -1.61 12.58 2.55
N ALA A 146 -2.74 11.93 2.80
CA ALA A 146 -3.55 12.19 4.00
C ALA A 146 -2.80 11.83 5.29
N LEU A 147 -2.11 10.67 5.35
CA LEU A 147 -1.33 10.28 6.53
C LEU A 147 -0.16 11.23 6.79
N ARG A 148 0.54 11.67 5.75
CA ARG A 148 1.64 12.64 5.85
C ARG A 148 1.15 14.01 6.36
N ALA A 149 -0.01 14.46 5.88
CA ALA A 149 -0.62 15.71 6.34
C ALA A 149 -0.98 15.64 7.83
N ALA A 150 -1.54 14.52 8.29
CA ALA A 150 -1.80 14.31 9.70
C ALA A 150 -0.52 14.44 10.53
N GLN A 151 0.57 13.81 10.07
CA GLN A 151 1.84 13.85 10.79
C GLN A 151 2.47 15.24 10.77
N ALA A 152 2.32 16.01 9.69
CA ALA A 152 2.79 17.39 9.60
C ALA A 152 2.06 18.34 10.58
N GLU A 153 0.81 18.04 10.93
CA GLU A 153 0.02 18.73 11.97
C GLU A 153 0.34 18.27 13.40
N GLY A 154 1.32 17.37 13.57
CA GLY A 154 1.73 16.82 14.87
C GLY A 154 1.29 15.36 15.09
N GLY A 155 0.22 14.93 14.42
CA GLY A 155 -0.26 13.53 14.50
C GLY A 155 -0.72 13.10 15.89
N ASP A 156 -0.43 11.86 16.24
CA ASP A 156 -0.72 11.26 17.55
C ASP A 156 0.15 11.89 18.64
N ILE A 157 -0.47 12.43 19.71
CA ILE A 157 0.25 13.12 20.80
C ILE A 157 1.32 12.25 21.50
N ARG A 158 1.22 10.93 21.37
CA ARG A 158 2.24 9.98 21.90
C ARG A 158 3.40 9.73 20.94
N GLY A 159 3.30 10.22 19.69
CA GLY A 159 4.20 9.90 18.61
C GLY A 159 3.70 8.78 17.70
N MET A 160 4.61 8.17 16.97
CA MET A 160 4.32 7.14 15.96
C MET A 160 4.78 5.77 16.42
N GLN A 161 4.13 4.67 15.92
CA GLN A 161 4.64 3.31 16.12
C GLN A 161 4.37 2.41 14.94
N SER A 162 3.16 2.39 14.37
CA SER A 162 2.82 1.51 13.26
C SER A 162 1.94 2.20 12.23
N ALA A 163 1.92 1.69 11.00
CA ALA A 163 1.05 2.16 9.93
C ALA A 163 0.64 1.00 9.03
N ALA A 164 -0.46 1.17 8.28
CA ALA A 164 -0.90 0.19 7.31
C ALA A 164 -1.68 0.86 6.18
N ILE A 165 -1.69 0.19 5.03
CA ILE A 165 -2.50 0.52 3.87
C ILE A 165 -3.05 -0.76 3.26
N VAL A 166 -4.32 -0.74 2.88
CA VAL A 166 -4.98 -1.78 2.12
C VAL A 166 -5.71 -1.13 0.97
N VAL A 167 -5.57 -1.68 -0.23
CA VAL A 167 -6.36 -1.31 -1.42
C VAL A 167 -6.91 -2.59 -2.03
N VAL A 168 -8.19 -2.53 -2.40
CA VAL A 168 -8.90 -3.63 -3.04
C VAL A 168 -9.49 -3.17 -4.37
N GLU A 169 -9.73 -4.12 -5.26
CA GLU A 169 -10.29 -3.85 -6.59
C GLU A 169 -11.73 -3.34 -6.51
N ALA A 170 -12.14 -2.62 -7.57
CA ALA A 170 -13.49 -2.07 -7.71
C ALA A 170 -14.56 -3.17 -7.77
N GLU A 171 -14.21 -4.30 -8.36
CA GLU A 171 -15.06 -5.46 -8.56
C GLU A 171 -14.27 -6.73 -8.20
N PRO A 172 -14.93 -7.79 -7.68
CA PRO A 172 -14.27 -9.07 -7.49
C PRO A 172 -13.77 -9.63 -8.83
N THR A 173 -12.48 -10.02 -8.88
CA THR A 173 -11.85 -10.55 -10.10
C THR A 173 -12.27 -11.99 -10.41
N GLY A 174 -12.90 -12.67 -9.46
CA GLY A 174 -13.17 -14.11 -9.50
C GLY A 174 -12.00 -14.97 -9.02
N ALA A 175 -10.90 -14.34 -8.66
CA ALA A 175 -9.71 -14.93 -8.04
C ALA A 175 -9.39 -14.13 -6.77
N GLU A 176 -9.96 -14.54 -5.65
CA GLU A 176 -9.92 -13.78 -4.37
C GLU A 176 -8.50 -13.31 -3.96
N TRP A 177 -7.46 -14.07 -4.37
CA TRP A 177 -6.06 -13.73 -4.09
C TRP A 177 -5.53 -12.55 -4.94
N THR A 178 -6.25 -12.10 -5.97
CA THR A 178 -5.93 -10.90 -6.77
C THR A 178 -6.81 -9.70 -6.43
N ASP A 179 -7.87 -9.89 -5.66
CA ASP A 179 -8.83 -8.84 -5.31
C ASP A 179 -8.23 -7.76 -4.39
N ARG A 180 -7.06 -8.04 -3.82
CA ARG A 180 -6.32 -7.14 -2.93
C ARG A 180 -4.92 -6.86 -3.49
N PRO A 181 -4.79 -5.97 -4.47
CA PRO A 181 -3.51 -5.66 -5.10
C PRO A 181 -2.48 -5.06 -4.13
N LEU A 182 -2.93 -4.41 -3.07
CA LEU A 182 -2.02 -3.81 -2.09
C LEU A 182 -2.49 -4.08 -0.66
N GLU A 183 -1.64 -4.73 0.13
CA GLU A 183 -1.74 -4.80 1.59
C GLU A 183 -0.33 -4.72 2.17
N LEU A 184 -0.01 -3.58 2.79
CA LEU A 184 1.28 -3.34 3.43
C LEU A 184 1.09 -2.88 4.86
N ARG A 185 1.96 -3.37 5.74
CA ARG A 185 1.91 -3.08 7.16
C ARG A 185 3.32 -2.85 7.69
N VAL A 186 3.45 -1.78 8.46
CA VAL A 186 4.62 -1.46 9.27
C VAL A 186 4.20 -1.67 10.72
N GLU A 187 4.63 -2.78 11.31
CA GLU A 187 4.13 -3.23 12.60
C GLU A 187 4.71 -2.44 13.78
N ASP A 188 5.98 -2.04 13.67
CA ASP A 188 6.70 -1.27 14.68
C ASP A 188 7.89 -0.54 14.05
N HIS A 189 7.84 0.80 13.99
CA HIS A 189 8.89 1.64 13.41
C HIS A 189 8.80 3.07 13.96
N PRO A 190 9.94 3.77 14.19
CA PRO A 190 9.93 5.16 14.67
C PRO A 190 9.33 6.17 13.69
N ALA A 191 9.33 5.87 12.38
CA ALA A 191 8.73 6.68 11.33
C ALA A 191 7.88 5.79 10.38
N PRO A 192 6.74 5.23 10.87
CA PRO A 192 6.02 4.19 10.14
C PRO A 192 5.33 4.70 8.86
N VAL A 193 4.97 5.97 8.77
CA VAL A 193 4.37 6.57 7.57
C VAL A 193 5.41 6.69 6.45
N ASP A 194 6.65 7.09 6.78
CA ASP A 194 7.73 7.17 5.79
C ASP A 194 8.16 5.77 5.32
N GLU A 195 8.22 4.82 6.24
CA GLU A 195 8.50 3.41 5.90
C GLU A 195 7.38 2.80 5.06
N LEU A 196 6.11 3.07 5.38
CA LEU A 196 4.99 2.64 4.55
C LEU A 196 5.07 3.22 3.14
N ALA A 197 5.43 4.50 3.01
CA ALA A 197 5.63 5.15 1.71
C ALA A 197 6.80 4.53 0.92
N ARG A 198 7.89 4.15 1.60
CA ARG A 198 8.99 3.38 0.99
C ARG A 198 8.51 2.03 0.48
N LEU A 199 7.71 1.31 1.28
CA LEU A 199 7.15 0.01 0.89
C LEU A 199 6.17 0.12 -0.29
N VAL A 200 5.33 1.17 -0.36
CA VAL A 200 4.45 1.42 -1.51
C VAL A 200 5.27 1.67 -2.78
N ARG A 201 6.37 2.42 -2.68
CA ARG A 201 7.27 2.63 -3.82
C ARG A 201 7.92 1.32 -4.27
N LEU A 202 8.38 0.50 -3.33
CA LEU A 202 8.94 -0.82 -3.61
C LEU A 202 7.90 -1.75 -4.24
N TRP A 203 6.67 -1.77 -3.73
CA TRP A 203 5.57 -2.52 -4.31
C TRP A 203 5.34 -2.17 -5.79
N ARG A 204 5.39 -0.88 -6.16
CA ARG A 204 5.29 -0.45 -7.57
C ARG A 204 6.42 -1.01 -8.42
N ALA A 205 7.65 -0.94 -7.92
CA ALA A 205 8.81 -1.46 -8.64
C ALA A 205 8.71 -2.98 -8.87
N TYR A 206 8.26 -3.73 -7.86
CA TYR A 206 7.98 -5.17 -8.01
C TYR A 206 6.82 -5.45 -8.96
N GLY A 207 5.77 -4.63 -8.96
CA GLY A 207 4.67 -4.73 -9.92
C GLY A 207 5.16 -4.64 -11.38
N HIS A 208 6.07 -3.71 -11.69
CA HIS A 208 6.72 -3.66 -13.00
C HIS A 208 7.59 -4.90 -13.26
N SER A 209 8.29 -5.43 -12.25
CA SER A 209 9.08 -6.66 -12.40
C SER A 209 8.20 -7.87 -12.72
N GLU A 210 7.06 -8.02 -12.06
CA GLU A 210 6.07 -9.08 -12.36
C GLU A 210 5.48 -8.93 -13.78
N GLN A 211 5.17 -7.70 -14.20
CA GLN A 211 4.72 -7.45 -15.58
C GLN A 211 5.79 -7.80 -16.62
N ALA A 212 7.07 -7.58 -16.30
CA ALA A 212 8.16 -8.00 -17.17
C ALA A 212 8.20 -9.52 -17.32
N GLU A 213 8.09 -10.28 -16.24
CA GLU A 213 8.08 -11.75 -16.25
C GLU A 213 6.93 -12.31 -17.10
N LEU A 214 5.74 -11.74 -16.99
CA LEU A 214 4.58 -12.14 -17.79
C LEU A 214 4.77 -11.89 -19.30
N ARG A 215 5.58 -10.89 -19.67
CA ARG A 215 5.82 -10.50 -21.08
C ARG A 215 7.01 -11.19 -21.72
N GLU A 216 7.97 -11.69 -20.95
CA GLU A 216 9.28 -12.19 -21.44
C GLU A 216 9.17 -13.19 -22.60
N ILE A 217 8.12 -14.01 -22.64
CA ILE A 217 7.94 -15.06 -23.67
C ILE A 217 7.41 -14.49 -25.00
N GLU A 218 6.52 -13.49 -24.94
CA GLU A 218 5.77 -13.01 -26.11
C GLU A 218 6.19 -11.62 -26.58
N ASP A 219 6.72 -10.77 -25.67
CA ASP A 219 7.06 -9.37 -25.90
C ASP A 219 8.32 -8.97 -25.13
N LEU A 220 9.49 -9.40 -25.61
CA LEU A 220 10.78 -9.09 -24.98
C LEU A 220 11.03 -7.58 -24.86
N GLU A 221 10.62 -6.79 -25.86
CA GLU A 221 10.80 -5.32 -25.80
C GLU A 221 9.90 -4.69 -24.74
N GLY A 222 8.67 -5.17 -24.60
CA GLY A 222 7.77 -4.76 -23.51
C GLY A 222 8.29 -5.16 -22.13
N ALA A 223 8.83 -6.38 -22.00
CA ALA A 223 9.47 -6.85 -20.76
C ALA A 223 10.65 -5.96 -20.36
N LEU A 224 11.53 -5.60 -21.30
CA LEU A 224 12.65 -4.70 -21.03
C LEU A 224 12.19 -3.31 -20.56
N ARG A 225 11.14 -2.75 -21.17
CA ARG A 225 10.57 -1.47 -20.69
C ARG A 225 10.06 -1.57 -19.26
N GLU A 226 9.38 -2.65 -18.90
CA GLU A 226 8.93 -2.85 -17.52
C GLU A 226 10.12 -3.00 -16.53
N ARG A 227 11.19 -3.70 -16.92
CA ARG A 227 12.43 -3.77 -16.11
C ARG A 227 13.08 -2.39 -15.94
N GLU A 228 13.07 -1.54 -16.97
CA GLU A 228 13.59 -0.18 -16.90
C GLU A 228 12.74 0.70 -15.97
N LEU A 229 11.40 0.59 -16.02
CA LEU A 229 10.51 1.30 -15.10
C LEU A 229 10.73 0.88 -13.63
N ALA A 230 10.91 -0.42 -13.38
CA ALA A 230 11.25 -0.90 -12.03
C ALA A 230 12.56 -0.28 -11.51
N LEU A 231 13.59 -0.20 -12.36
CA LEU A 231 14.88 0.43 -12.04
C LEU A 231 14.77 1.95 -11.83
N GLU A 232 13.91 2.65 -12.56
CA GLU A 232 13.68 4.09 -12.35
C GLU A 232 13.09 4.34 -10.95
N ILE A 233 12.24 3.45 -10.47
CA ILE A 233 11.61 3.55 -9.15
C ILE A 233 12.59 3.18 -8.04
N GLU A 234 13.34 2.08 -8.18
CA GLU A 234 14.25 1.54 -7.17
C GLU A 234 15.61 1.15 -7.79
N PRO A 235 16.45 2.15 -8.16
CA PRO A 235 17.71 1.92 -8.89
C PRO A 235 18.76 1.15 -8.10
N ASP A 236 18.71 1.22 -6.78
CA ASP A 236 19.69 0.60 -5.89
C ASP A 236 19.20 -0.71 -5.27
N HIS A 237 18.04 -1.25 -5.75
CA HIS A 237 17.51 -2.51 -5.23
C HIS A 237 18.18 -3.71 -5.90
N PRO A 238 18.88 -4.58 -5.14
CA PRO A 238 19.73 -5.63 -5.72
C PRO A 238 19.00 -6.62 -6.64
N GLU A 239 17.80 -7.04 -6.25
CA GLU A 239 17.02 -8.03 -7.03
C GLU A 239 16.48 -7.42 -8.32
N ILE A 240 15.94 -6.20 -8.25
CA ILE A 240 15.46 -5.47 -9.42
C ILE A 240 16.60 -5.25 -10.40
N ALA A 241 17.76 -4.79 -9.92
CA ALA A 241 18.96 -4.59 -10.71
C ALA A 241 19.47 -5.90 -11.34
N PHE A 242 19.46 -7.01 -10.59
CA PHE A 242 19.89 -8.31 -11.08
C PHE A 242 19.05 -8.79 -12.27
N TRP A 243 17.74 -8.87 -12.12
CA TRP A 243 16.86 -9.38 -13.17
C TRP A 243 16.79 -8.42 -14.38
N ALA A 244 16.87 -7.12 -14.15
CA ALA A 244 16.98 -6.15 -15.24
C ALA A 244 18.29 -6.33 -16.03
N ALA A 245 19.42 -6.56 -15.35
CA ALA A 245 20.70 -6.83 -16.01
C ALA A 245 20.67 -8.12 -16.82
N VAL A 246 20.06 -9.20 -16.30
CA VAL A 246 19.88 -10.46 -17.02
C VAL A 246 19.07 -10.25 -18.30
N ALA A 247 17.92 -9.58 -18.22
CA ALA A 247 17.09 -9.28 -19.39
C ALA A 247 17.82 -8.41 -20.44
N MET A 248 18.57 -7.40 -19.99
CA MET A 248 19.39 -6.58 -20.87
C MET A 248 20.50 -7.39 -21.57
N ALA A 249 21.13 -8.30 -20.84
CA ALA A 249 22.17 -9.19 -21.42
C ALA A 249 21.59 -10.15 -22.46
N GLN A 250 20.41 -10.71 -22.23
CA GLN A 250 19.67 -11.53 -23.20
C GLN A 250 19.32 -10.74 -24.47
N ALA A 251 18.98 -9.46 -24.31
CA ALA A 251 18.71 -8.55 -25.43
C ALA A 251 19.99 -8.00 -26.14
N GLY A 252 21.19 -8.43 -25.73
CA GLY A 252 22.48 -8.00 -26.28
C GLY A 252 22.94 -6.61 -25.80
N ARG A 253 22.28 -6.00 -24.82
CA ARG A 253 22.65 -4.70 -24.21
C ARG A 253 23.70 -4.89 -23.12
N LEU A 254 24.87 -5.44 -23.49
CA LEU A 254 25.88 -5.91 -22.54
C LEU A 254 26.49 -4.79 -21.68
N ASP A 255 26.65 -3.59 -22.21
CA ASP A 255 27.22 -2.46 -21.46
C ASP A 255 26.24 -1.95 -20.36
N ASP A 256 24.94 -1.93 -20.66
CA ASP A 256 23.92 -1.60 -19.68
C ASP A 256 23.85 -2.69 -18.60
N ALA A 257 23.86 -3.96 -19.02
CA ALA A 257 23.85 -5.11 -18.11
C ALA A 257 25.02 -5.08 -17.11
N ARG A 258 26.27 -4.82 -17.59
CA ARG A 258 27.46 -4.67 -16.73
C ARG A 258 27.30 -3.58 -15.69
N ARG A 259 26.80 -2.41 -16.11
CA ARG A 259 26.64 -1.25 -15.22
C ARG A 259 25.64 -1.53 -14.11
N ILE A 260 24.55 -2.23 -14.42
CA ILE A 260 23.43 -2.43 -13.50
C ILE A 260 23.65 -3.63 -12.57
N VAL A 261 24.26 -4.72 -13.04
CA VAL A 261 24.50 -5.92 -12.20
C VAL A 261 25.43 -5.63 -11.03
N GLY A 262 26.27 -4.60 -11.12
CA GLY A 262 27.15 -4.15 -10.04
C GLY A 262 26.41 -3.83 -8.74
N VAL A 263 25.16 -3.36 -8.81
CA VAL A 263 24.30 -3.09 -7.63
C VAL A 263 24.04 -4.40 -6.86
N ALA A 264 23.69 -5.48 -7.57
CA ALA A 264 23.45 -6.78 -6.96
C ALA A 264 24.73 -7.37 -6.37
N HIS A 265 25.83 -7.33 -7.10
CA HIS A 265 27.13 -7.84 -6.65
C HIS A 265 27.67 -7.10 -5.41
N ALA A 266 27.51 -5.78 -5.37
CA ALA A 266 27.91 -4.98 -4.21
C ALA A 266 27.09 -5.32 -2.95
N ALA A 267 25.83 -5.69 -3.13
CA ALA A 267 24.96 -6.06 -2.02
C ALA A 267 25.34 -7.44 -1.44
N ARG A 268 25.65 -8.44 -2.30
CA ARG A 268 25.96 -9.79 -1.86
C ARG A 268 26.62 -10.65 -2.95
N PRO A 269 27.71 -11.41 -2.64
CA PRO A 269 28.33 -12.33 -3.60
C PRO A 269 27.42 -13.45 -4.10
N GLY A 270 26.35 -13.78 -3.37
CA GLY A 270 25.39 -14.81 -3.74
C GLY A 270 24.66 -14.57 -5.07
N TRP A 271 24.61 -13.34 -5.55
CA TRP A 271 24.00 -13.01 -6.84
C TRP A 271 24.75 -13.61 -8.03
N SER A 272 26.09 -13.63 -8.00
CA SER A 272 26.89 -14.28 -9.03
C SER A 272 26.70 -15.82 -9.03
N GLU A 273 26.50 -16.41 -7.87
CA GLU A 273 26.21 -17.85 -7.76
C GLU A 273 24.79 -18.18 -8.23
N LEU A 274 23.80 -17.32 -7.90
CA LEU A 274 22.43 -17.44 -8.42
C LEU A 274 22.43 -17.44 -9.96
N LEU A 275 23.17 -16.51 -10.59
CA LEU A 275 23.28 -16.45 -12.04
C LEU A 275 23.76 -17.76 -12.64
N ARG A 276 24.83 -18.35 -12.07
CA ARG A 276 25.35 -19.64 -12.54
C ARG A 276 24.33 -20.76 -12.44
N ARG A 277 23.53 -20.77 -11.37
CA ARG A 277 22.50 -21.79 -11.16
C ARG A 277 21.35 -21.68 -12.15
N VAL A 278 20.77 -20.48 -12.31
CA VAL A 278 19.62 -20.30 -13.21
C VAL A 278 19.97 -20.59 -14.67
N VAL A 279 21.24 -20.34 -15.06
CA VAL A 279 21.76 -20.72 -16.40
C VAL A 279 22.00 -22.23 -16.49
N ALA A 280 22.63 -22.84 -15.50
CA ALA A 280 22.90 -24.29 -15.48
C ALA A 280 21.61 -25.12 -15.45
N ASP A 281 20.57 -24.63 -14.78
CA ASP A 281 19.25 -25.27 -14.70
C ASP A 281 18.37 -24.98 -15.92
N GLY A 282 18.86 -24.20 -16.90
CA GLY A 282 18.14 -23.88 -18.12
C GLY A 282 16.97 -22.93 -17.94
N GLN A 283 16.90 -22.20 -16.80
CA GLN A 283 15.87 -21.20 -16.56
C GLN A 283 16.13 -19.88 -17.29
N VAL A 284 17.42 -19.60 -17.55
CA VAL A 284 17.88 -18.41 -18.30
C VAL A 284 18.87 -18.86 -19.35
N GLU A 285 18.65 -18.45 -20.61
CA GLU A 285 19.60 -18.67 -21.69
C GLU A 285 20.47 -17.43 -21.89
N LEU A 286 21.78 -17.57 -21.82
CA LEU A 286 22.77 -16.52 -22.04
C LEU A 286 23.87 -17.00 -22.97
N SER A 287 24.36 -16.10 -23.85
CA SER A 287 25.61 -16.33 -24.59
C SER A 287 26.82 -16.25 -23.65
N ASP A 288 27.96 -16.79 -24.08
CA ASP A 288 29.22 -16.70 -23.34
C ASP A 288 29.62 -15.23 -23.05
N ASP A 289 29.38 -14.33 -24.02
CA ASP A 289 29.64 -12.90 -23.87
C ASP A 289 28.71 -12.25 -22.84
N ALA A 290 27.42 -12.64 -22.83
CA ALA A 290 26.47 -12.15 -21.86
C ALA A 290 26.78 -12.65 -20.44
N MET A 291 27.15 -13.93 -20.32
CA MET A 291 27.57 -14.51 -19.05
C MET A 291 28.84 -13.84 -18.49
N SER A 292 29.84 -13.60 -19.36
CA SER A 292 31.04 -12.84 -18.99
C SER A 292 30.70 -11.41 -18.56
N ALA A 293 29.83 -10.72 -19.30
CA ALA A 293 29.40 -9.36 -18.97
C ALA A 293 28.77 -9.24 -17.58
N LEU A 294 28.00 -10.25 -17.17
CA LEU A 294 27.32 -10.28 -15.87
C LEU A 294 28.20 -10.76 -14.71
N LEU A 295 29.33 -11.43 -14.97
CA LEU A 295 30.22 -11.98 -13.93
C LEU A 295 31.51 -11.18 -13.72
N ASP A 296 31.97 -10.41 -14.73
CA ASP A 296 33.30 -9.79 -14.74
C ASP A 296 33.51 -8.70 -13.64
N ASP A 297 32.45 -8.13 -13.09
CA ASP A 297 32.53 -7.16 -11.98
C ASP A 297 32.47 -7.79 -10.57
N ALA A 298 32.38 -9.13 -10.46
CA ALA A 298 32.34 -9.82 -9.17
C ALA A 298 33.70 -9.90 -8.44
N GLY A 299 34.74 -9.29 -9.00
CA GLY A 299 36.15 -9.41 -8.52
C GLY A 299 36.91 -8.10 -8.33
N ARG A 300 36.25 -6.93 -8.37
CA ARG A 300 36.95 -5.65 -8.13
C ARG A 300 36.45 -4.92 -6.90
#